data_26d46269e54a0900490cd41ee0e472b2
#
_entry.id   26d46269e54a0900490cd41ee0e472b2
#
_cell.length_a   1.000
_cell.length_b   1.000
_cell.length_c   1.000
_cell.angle_alpha   90.00
_cell.angle_beta   90.00
_cell.angle_gamma   90.00
#
_symmetry.space_group_name_H-M   'P 1'
#
loop_
_entity.id
_entity.type
_entity.pdbx_description
1 polymer ?
#
loop_
_entity_poly.entity_id
_entity_poly.type
_entity_poly.pdbx_seq_one_letter_code
_entity_poly.pdbx_strand_id
1 'polypeptide(L)'
;MRLGSYIARLQPGSQVAAAYGEPVVSERHRHRYEVNPRYRLRLEEAGLVCSGTSPDDRLVEFVELPSHPFWVGTQAHPEFKSRPDRPHPLFRELVGAALSRARGRAPRLLDLDAVN
;
A
#
# COMPACT_ATOMS: atom_id res chain seq x y z
N MET A 1 17.79 7.38 10.83
CA MET A 1 16.60 8.18 10.45
C MET A 1 16.54 8.33 8.95
N ARG A 2 15.38 8.10 8.39
CA ARG A 2 15.19 8.30 6.95
C ARG A 2 14.36 9.54 6.69
N LEU A 3 14.90 10.39 5.84
CA LEU A 3 14.26 11.65 5.47
C LEU A 3 14.43 11.83 3.96
N GLY A 4 13.35 12.13 3.25
CA GLY A 4 13.39 12.34 1.81
C GLY A 4 12.95 11.13 1.03
N SER A 5 13.34 11.07 -0.24
CA SER A 5 12.88 10.04 -1.17
C SER A 5 13.73 8.79 -1.10
N TYR A 6 13.07 7.64 -1.04
CA TYR A 6 13.72 6.35 -1.03
C TYR A 6 12.99 5.40 -1.96
N ILE A 7 13.74 4.52 -2.59
CA ILE A 7 13.20 3.55 -3.54
C ILE A 7 12.76 2.30 -2.81
N ALA A 8 11.61 1.78 -3.20
CA ALA A 8 11.09 0.51 -2.71
C ALA A 8 10.81 -0.42 -3.88
N ARG A 9 11.14 -1.69 -3.70
CA ARG A 9 10.80 -2.75 -4.63
C ARG A 9 9.55 -3.43 -4.14
N LEU A 10 8.58 -3.60 -5.03
CA LEU A 10 7.28 -4.16 -4.70
C LEU A 10 7.21 -5.61 -5.12
N GLN A 11 6.62 -6.43 -4.27
CA GLN A 11 6.50 -7.85 -4.56
C GLN A 11 5.46 -8.07 -5.66
N PRO A 12 5.81 -8.82 -6.73
CA PRO A 12 4.83 -9.11 -7.79
C PRO A 12 3.60 -9.81 -7.23
N GLY A 13 2.43 -9.42 -7.74
CA GLY A 13 1.19 -10.02 -7.30
C GLY A 13 0.62 -9.46 -6.01
N SER A 14 1.31 -8.52 -5.38
CA SER A 14 0.82 -7.89 -4.15
C SER A 14 -0.22 -6.83 -4.44
N GLN A 15 -1.01 -6.48 -3.42
CA GLN A 15 -1.96 -5.38 -3.52
C GLN A 15 -1.23 -4.06 -3.79
N VAL A 16 -0.08 -3.88 -3.16
CA VAL A 16 0.72 -2.67 -3.33
C VAL A 16 1.20 -2.56 -4.77
N ALA A 17 1.74 -3.64 -5.32
CA ALA A 17 2.21 -3.64 -6.72
C ALA A 17 1.06 -3.33 -7.67
N ALA A 18 -0.11 -3.91 -7.43
CA ALA A 18 -1.29 -3.65 -8.25
C ALA A 18 -1.73 -2.19 -8.15
N ALA A 19 -1.67 -1.62 -6.94
CA ALA A 19 -2.09 -0.24 -6.73
C ALA A 19 -1.19 0.74 -7.50
N TYR A 20 0.11 0.53 -7.41
CA TYR A 20 1.06 1.42 -8.11
C TYR A 20 1.15 1.13 -9.60
N GLY A 21 0.94 -0.12 -10.01
CA GLY A 21 1.12 -0.52 -11.40
C GLY A 21 2.57 -0.57 -11.83
N GLU A 22 3.51 -0.63 -10.88
CA GLU A 22 4.94 -0.62 -11.15
C GLU A 22 5.65 -1.52 -10.16
N PRO A 23 6.78 -2.13 -10.56
CA PRO A 23 7.54 -3.00 -9.64
C PRO A 23 8.44 -2.23 -8.68
N VAL A 24 8.76 -0.98 -9.01
CA VAL A 24 9.66 -0.15 -8.21
C VAL A 24 9.06 1.24 -8.12
N VAL A 25 9.02 1.78 -6.90
CA VAL A 25 8.48 3.10 -6.66
C VAL A 25 9.41 3.90 -5.78
N SER A 26 9.24 5.21 -5.80
CA SER A 26 9.97 6.12 -4.93
C SER A 26 8.95 6.85 -4.06
N GLU A 27 9.16 6.83 -2.76
CA GLU A 27 8.27 7.50 -1.83
C GLU A 27 9.06 8.31 -0.82
N ARG A 28 8.41 9.31 -0.26
CA ARG A 28 9.06 10.19 0.70
C ARG A 28 8.87 9.65 2.11
N HIS A 29 9.92 9.73 2.89
CA HIS A 29 9.95 9.22 4.25
C HIS A 29 10.28 10.31 5.25
N ARG A 30 9.75 10.14 6.45
CA ARG A 30 10.05 11.03 7.57
C ARG A 30 9.84 10.23 8.84
N HIS A 31 10.78 9.34 9.15
CA HIS A 31 10.66 8.53 10.35
C HIS A 31 12.03 8.14 10.88
N ARG A 32 12.04 7.84 12.17
CA ARG A 32 13.28 7.52 12.89
C ARG A 32 13.45 6.03 13.07
N TYR A 33 12.33 5.29 13.17
CA TYR A 33 12.38 3.88 13.51
C TYR A 33 12.03 3.04 12.29
N GLU A 34 12.59 1.83 12.27
CA GLU A 34 12.34 0.86 11.23
C GLU A 34 11.75 -0.40 11.84
N VAL A 35 11.08 -1.20 11.02
CA VAL A 35 10.65 -2.53 11.46
C VAL A 35 11.90 -3.34 11.74
N ASN A 36 11.97 -3.92 12.94
CA ASN A 36 13.12 -4.73 13.32
C ASN A 36 13.15 -6.01 12.48
N PRO A 37 14.21 -6.26 11.70
CA PRO A 37 14.29 -7.45 10.85
C PRO A 37 14.08 -8.77 11.59
N ARG A 38 14.36 -8.79 12.89
CA ARG A 38 14.18 -10.00 13.69
C ARG A 38 12.72 -10.45 13.75
N TYR A 39 11.78 -9.53 13.57
CA TYR A 39 10.35 -9.82 13.67
C TYR A 39 9.69 -10.04 12.32
N ARG A 40 10.40 -9.79 11.22
CA ARG A 40 9.82 -9.89 9.90
C ARG A 40 9.23 -11.27 9.62
N LEU A 41 10.02 -12.32 9.88
CA LEU A 41 9.57 -13.68 9.63
C LEU A 41 8.37 -14.04 10.50
N ARG A 42 8.37 -13.59 11.75
CA ARG A 42 7.27 -13.87 12.66
C ARG A 42 5.98 -13.19 12.20
N LEU A 43 6.10 -11.97 11.68
CA LEU A 43 4.95 -11.26 11.14
C LEU A 43 4.41 -11.97 9.90
N GLU A 44 5.31 -12.44 9.05
CA GLU A 44 4.91 -13.17 7.84
C GLU A 44 4.23 -14.48 8.19
N GLU A 45 4.73 -15.18 9.19
CA GLU A 45 4.12 -16.42 9.65
C GLU A 45 2.70 -16.17 10.21
N ALA A 46 2.48 -14.99 10.75
CA ALA A 46 1.17 -14.62 11.28
C ALA A 46 0.22 -14.09 10.19
N GLY A 47 0.68 -14.01 8.95
CA GLY A 47 -0.16 -13.60 7.82
C GLY A 47 0.08 -12.21 7.28
N LEU A 48 0.99 -11.46 7.89
CA LEU A 48 1.30 -10.12 7.42
C LEU A 48 2.45 -10.20 6.40
N VAL A 49 2.13 -9.93 5.15
CA VAL A 49 3.10 -10.07 4.06
C VAL A 49 3.90 -8.79 3.93
N CYS A 50 5.21 -8.93 3.83
CA CYS A 50 6.10 -7.82 3.50
C CYS A 50 6.06 -7.64 1.99
N SER A 51 5.28 -6.68 1.52
CA SER A 51 5.01 -6.52 0.09
C SER A 51 5.92 -5.50 -0.59
N GLY A 52 6.74 -4.80 0.18
CA GLY A 52 7.72 -3.88 -0.38
C GLY A 52 8.92 -3.75 0.51
N THR A 53 10.09 -3.68 -0.10
CA THR A 53 11.35 -3.59 0.64
C THR A 53 12.27 -2.57 -0.01
N SER A 54 13.31 -2.18 0.74
CA SER A 54 14.42 -1.45 0.16
C SER A 54 15.10 -2.33 -0.91
N PRO A 55 15.85 -1.72 -1.86
CA PRO A 55 16.48 -2.51 -2.92
C PRO A 55 17.38 -3.63 -2.43
N ASP A 56 18.00 -3.48 -1.27
CA ASP A 56 18.86 -4.50 -0.69
C ASP A 56 18.09 -5.51 0.18
N ASP A 57 16.76 -5.41 0.21
CA ASP A 57 15.87 -6.31 0.95
C ASP A 57 16.04 -6.23 2.47
N ARG A 58 16.70 -5.22 2.98
CA ARG A 58 16.94 -5.09 4.41
C ARG A 58 15.84 -4.38 5.17
N LEU A 59 15.22 -3.40 4.56
CA LEU A 59 14.22 -2.56 5.23
C LEU A 59 12.83 -2.88 4.70
N VAL A 60 11.87 -2.95 5.62
CA VAL A 60 10.47 -3.16 5.28
C VAL A 60 9.85 -1.81 4.92
N GLU A 61 9.31 -1.72 3.71
CA GLU A 61 8.70 -0.49 3.23
C GLU A 61 7.19 -0.57 3.23
N PHE A 62 6.64 -1.73 2.88
CA PHE A 62 5.21 -1.95 2.83
C PHE A 62 4.86 -3.31 3.40
N VAL A 63 3.71 -3.38 4.08
CA VAL A 63 3.14 -4.64 4.54
C VAL A 63 1.68 -4.68 4.13
N GLU A 64 1.13 -5.89 4.02
CA GLU A 64 -0.27 -6.03 3.64
C GLU A 64 -0.85 -7.33 4.15
N LEU A 65 -2.20 -7.37 4.25
CA LEU A 65 -2.94 -8.57 4.56
C LEU A 65 -3.62 -9.04 3.27
N PRO A 66 -3.13 -10.14 2.67
CA PRO A 66 -3.65 -10.60 1.37
C PRO A 66 -5.12 -10.98 1.39
N SER A 67 -5.62 -11.44 2.52
CA SER A 67 -7.01 -11.88 2.64
C SER A 67 -7.98 -10.73 2.83
N HIS A 68 -7.48 -9.52 3.01
CA HIS A 68 -8.32 -8.35 3.19
C HIS A 68 -8.52 -7.64 1.85
N PRO A 69 -9.70 -7.03 1.62
CA PRO A 69 -9.94 -6.31 0.35
C PRO A 69 -8.88 -5.26 0.04
N PHE A 70 -8.47 -4.50 1.05
CA PHE A 70 -7.34 -3.60 0.91
C PHE A 70 -6.84 -3.21 2.29
N TRP A 71 -5.73 -3.81 2.70
CA TRP A 71 -5.09 -3.48 3.97
C TRP A 71 -3.60 -3.38 3.71
N VAL A 72 -3.10 -2.15 3.70
CA VAL A 72 -1.70 -1.87 3.39
C VAL A 72 -1.14 -0.93 4.44
N GLY A 73 0.03 -1.27 4.96
CA GLY A 73 0.78 -0.40 5.84
C GLY A 73 2.05 0.06 5.15
N THR A 74 2.45 1.29 5.39
CA THR A 74 3.66 1.84 4.81
C THR A 74 4.36 2.73 5.82
N GLN A 75 5.68 2.79 5.71
CA GLN A 75 6.46 3.75 6.47
C GLN A 75 6.63 5.07 5.72
N ALA A 76 6.27 5.09 4.46
CA ALA A 76 6.31 6.32 3.66
C ALA A 76 5.14 7.23 4.01
N HIS A 77 5.22 8.46 3.50
CA HIS A 77 4.19 9.47 3.68
C HIS A 77 3.55 9.78 2.33
N PRO A 78 2.56 9.00 1.90
CA PRO A 78 1.94 9.20 0.58
C PRO A 78 1.25 10.55 0.45
N GLU A 79 0.86 11.17 1.56
CA GLU A 79 0.23 12.48 1.52
C GLU A 79 1.13 13.55 0.90
N PHE A 80 2.45 13.35 0.94
CA PHE A 80 3.39 14.30 0.37
C PHE A 80 3.35 14.33 -1.16
N LYS A 81 2.80 13.28 -1.77
CA LYS A 81 2.74 13.15 -3.22
C LYS A 81 1.32 13.12 -3.76
N SER A 82 0.33 13.19 -2.90
CA SER A 82 -1.05 13.15 -3.31
C SER A 82 -1.54 14.55 -3.69
N ARG A 83 -2.38 14.64 -4.72
CA ARG A 83 -2.97 15.88 -5.19
C ARG A 83 -4.46 15.65 -5.45
N PRO A 84 -5.30 16.69 -5.34
CA PRO A 84 -6.74 16.51 -5.58
C PRO A 84 -7.05 15.98 -6.97
N ASP A 85 -6.29 16.39 -7.97
CA ASP A 85 -6.49 15.96 -9.36
C ASP A 85 -5.66 14.73 -9.71
N ARG A 86 -4.79 14.28 -8.81
CA ARG A 86 -3.97 13.09 -8.99
C ARG A 86 -3.73 12.45 -7.63
N PRO A 87 -4.72 11.73 -7.10
CA PRO A 87 -4.59 11.11 -5.79
C PRO A 87 -3.50 10.04 -5.80
N HIS A 88 -2.81 9.92 -4.68
CA HIS A 88 -1.81 8.89 -4.52
C HIS A 88 -2.47 7.52 -4.70
N PRO A 89 -1.79 6.57 -5.39
CA PRO A 89 -2.38 5.25 -5.65
C PRO A 89 -2.93 4.54 -4.42
N LEU A 90 -2.25 4.65 -3.27
CA LEU A 90 -2.72 3.97 -2.06
C LEU A 90 -4.04 4.55 -1.57
N PHE A 91 -4.20 5.87 -1.62
CA PHE A 91 -5.47 6.51 -1.23
C PHE A 91 -6.57 6.15 -2.21
N ARG A 92 -6.24 6.20 -3.51
CA ARG A 92 -7.21 5.85 -4.54
C ARG A 92 -7.73 4.43 -4.39
N GLU A 93 -6.83 3.48 -4.14
CA GLU A 93 -7.22 2.08 -4.02
C GLU A 93 -7.96 1.79 -2.73
N LEU A 94 -7.61 2.49 -1.64
CA LEU A 94 -8.33 2.35 -0.40
C LEU A 94 -9.79 2.81 -0.57
N VAL A 95 -9.99 3.97 -1.16
CA VAL A 95 -11.33 4.49 -1.40
C VAL A 95 -12.08 3.58 -2.37
N GLY A 96 -11.41 3.10 -3.41
CA GLY A 96 -12.00 2.18 -4.37
C GLY A 96 -12.46 0.89 -3.72
N ALA A 97 -11.64 0.32 -2.86
CA ALA A 97 -11.98 -0.89 -2.15
C ALA A 97 -13.15 -0.67 -1.19
N ALA A 98 -13.12 0.44 -0.46
CA ALA A 98 -14.20 0.78 0.46
C ALA A 98 -15.51 0.97 -0.28
N LEU A 99 -15.47 1.65 -1.41
CA LEU A 99 -16.65 1.90 -2.23
C LEU A 99 -17.19 0.59 -2.82
N SER A 100 -16.31 -0.25 -3.30
CA SER A 100 -16.67 -1.56 -3.84
C SER A 100 -17.34 -2.42 -2.76
N ARG A 101 -16.81 -2.40 -1.55
CA ARG A 101 -17.39 -3.15 -0.45
C ARG A 101 -18.77 -2.63 -0.11
N ALA A 102 -18.95 -1.33 -0.06
CA ALA A 102 -20.25 -0.72 0.22
C ALA A 102 -21.27 -1.09 -0.85
N ARG A 103 -20.85 -1.08 -2.11
CA ARG A 103 -21.73 -1.43 -3.23
C ARG A 103 -21.91 -2.91 -3.41
N GLY A 104 -20.98 -3.72 -2.94
CA GLY A 104 -21.07 -5.17 -3.04
C GLY A 104 -22.22 -5.76 -2.25
N ARG A 105 -22.74 -4.97 -1.32
CA ARG A 105 -23.90 -5.37 -0.56
C ARG A 105 -25.19 -4.92 -1.18
N ALA A 106 -25.11 -3.98 -2.10
CA ALA A 106 -26.26 -3.43 -2.83
C ALA A 106 -26.12 -3.83 -4.29
N PRO A 107 -27.21 -3.84 -5.05
CA PRO A 107 -27.11 -4.03 -6.49
C PRO A 107 -26.23 -2.95 -7.06
N ARG A 108 -25.45 -3.32 -7.83
CA ARG A 108 -24.63 -2.38 -8.40
C ARG A 108 -25.30 -1.29 -9.08
N LEU A 109 -25.51 -0.65 -9.04
CA LEU A 109 -25.73 0.31 -9.36
C LEU A 109 -25.38 1.06 -9.69
N LEU A 110 -25.11 1.31 -9.80
CA LEU A 110 -24.69 2.08 -9.87
C LEU A 110 -24.17 2.19 -10.11
N ASP A 111 -24.25 2.03 -10.48
CA ASP A 111 -23.60 2.21 -10.43
C ASP A 111 -23.09 2.81 -10.35
N LEU A 112 -23.14 3.38 -10.63
CA LEU A 112 -22.65 4.07 -10.51
C LEU A 112 -22.40 4.65 -10.83
N ASP A 113 -22.76 4.59 -11.50
CA ASP A 113 -22.67 5.15 -11.74
C ASP A 113 -23.04 5.72 -11.40
N ALA A 114 -23.53 5.65 -11.36
CA ALA A 114 -23.75 6.19 -10.96
C ALA A 114 -23.58 6.79 -10.34
N VAL A 115 -23.54 7.03 -10.41
CA VAL A 115 -23.25 7.54 -9.88
C VAL A 115 -22.67 7.93 -9.86
N ASN A 116 -22.72 8.04 -10.38
CA ASN A 116 -22.23 8.28 -10.44
C ASN A 116 -22.08 8.38 -10.46
#